data_854c99983613554212abf38c68fd2b45
#
_entry.id   854c99983613554212abf38c68fd2b45
#
_cell.length_a   1.000
_cell.length_b   1.000
_cell.length_c   1.000
_cell.angle_alpha   90.00
_cell.angle_beta   90.00
_cell.angle_gamma   90.00
#
_symmetry.space_group_name_H-M   'P 1'
#
loop_
_entity.id
_entity.type
_entity.pdbx_description
1 polymer ?
#
loop_
_entity_poly.entity_id
_entity_poly.type
_entity_poly.pdbx_seq_one_letter_code
_entity_poly.pdbx_strand_id
1 'polypeptide(L)'
;MLFRGRDLKVPQQFAVIGLGRFGRGVCSTLHNSGYEVLGSDNQERLVNQALQDRLVNHAIQLDSTDPQSLKEAGLFEFETVIVAIGNHLDASIITTLNLKEAGVPKVIAKASSEIHKKLLERVGADLVVFPEYEAGCELARSLTRPGILDSLALDPEKSIIEVKVPPAFHDQTIMEVGLRSRYGLNLIALRCDQKFEIIPDPNQKLKQGDIMVVIGANSDIDRFLRSHHVS
;
A
#
# COMPACT_ATOMS: atom_id res chain seq x y z
N MET A 1 31.89 10.01 31.72
CA MET A 1 31.57 11.21 30.95
C MET A 1 31.48 10.81 29.47
N LEU A 2 30.31 10.44 29.00
CA LEU A 2 30.10 9.95 27.62
C LEU A 2 28.70 10.43 27.18
N PHE A 3 28.62 11.67 26.71
CA PHE A 3 27.50 12.11 25.91
C PHE A 3 27.76 11.68 24.47
N ARG A 4 27.22 10.51 24.07
CA ARG A 4 27.04 10.18 22.66
C ARG A 4 25.97 11.13 22.11
N GLY A 5 26.39 12.03 21.20
CA GLY A 5 25.48 12.85 20.42
C GLY A 5 24.42 11.96 19.79
N ARG A 6 23.16 12.27 20.02
CA ARG A 6 22.08 11.81 19.17
C ARG A 6 22.32 12.47 17.81
N ASP A 7 22.72 11.66 16.82
CA ASP A 7 22.56 12.06 15.43
C ASP A 7 21.07 12.39 15.27
N LEU A 8 20.78 13.67 15.20
CA LEU A 8 19.48 14.17 14.75
C LEU A 8 19.38 13.74 13.28
N LYS A 9 18.82 12.55 13.03
CA LYS A 9 18.42 12.17 11.68
C LYS A 9 17.49 13.28 11.21
N VAL A 10 17.91 14.01 10.17
CA VAL A 10 17.03 14.90 9.43
C VAL A 10 15.81 14.05 9.05
N PRO A 11 14.58 14.44 9.36
CA PRO A 11 13.41 13.66 8.98
C PRO A 11 13.45 13.43 7.48
N GLN A 12 13.25 12.19 7.07
CA GLN A 12 13.23 11.84 5.66
C GLN A 12 12.15 12.66 4.96
N GLN A 13 12.53 13.33 3.87
CA GLN A 13 11.66 14.24 3.12
C GLN A 13 11.18 13.59 1.85
N PHE A 14 9.93 13.82 1.52
CA PHE A 14 9.30 13.32 0.30
C PHE A 14 8.70 14.46 -0.52
N ALA A 15 8.81 14.37 -1.82
CA ALA A 15 8.09 15.25 -2.73
C ALA A 15 7.02 14.46 -3.50
N VAL A 16 5.83 15.05 -3.65
CA VAL A 16 4.72 14.46 -4.40
C VAL A 16 4.25 15.45 -5.46
N ILE A 17 4.38 15.08 -6.72
CA ILE A 17 3.96 15.87 -7.88
C ILE A 17 2.63 15.33 -8.40
N GLY A 18 1.59 16.14 -8.34
CA GLY A 18 0.21 15.76 -8.62
C GLY A 18 -0.60 15.52 -7.35
N LEU A 19 -1.48 16.46 -6.99
CA LEU A 19 -2.30 16.45 -5.78
C LEU A 19 -3.74 15.99 -6.06
N GLY A 20 -3.90 15.09 -7.05
CA GLY A 20 -5.13 14.35 -7.28
C GLY A 20 -5.41 13.31 -6.17
N ARG A 21 -6.43 12.46 -6.35
CA ARG A 21 -6.85 11.47 -5.34
C ARG A 21 -5.70 10.60 -4.85
N PHE A 22 -4.89 10.05 -5.75
CA PHE A 22 -3.75 9.20 -5.39
C PHE A 22 -2.66 9.98 -4.66
N GLY A 23 -2.21 11.12 -5.21
CA GLY A 23 -1.17 11.95 -4.58
C GLY A 23 -1.56 12.45 -3.21
N ARG A 24 -2.82 12.87 -3.00
CA ARG A 24 -3.35 13.24 -1.68
C ARG A 24 -3.32 12.10 -0.68
N GLY A 25 -3.65 10.87 -1.12
CA GLY A 25 -3.55 9.68 -0.27
C GLY A 25 -2.10 9.41 0.16
N VAL A 26 -1.15 9.52 -0.78
CA VAL A 26 0.29 9.40 -0.46
C VAL A 26 0.74 10.49 0.52
N CYS A 27 0.42 11.77 0.24
CA CYS A 27 0.76 12.89 1.11
C CYS A 27 0.22 12.69 2.53
N SER A 28 -1.07 12.37 2.66
CA SER A 28 -1.71 12.17 3.96
C SER A 28 -1.03 11.07 4.76
N THR A 29 -0.73 9.95 4.14
CA THR A 29 -0.10 8.81 4.82
C THR A 29 1.32 9.14 5.28
N LEU A 30 2.13 9.76 4.42
CA LEU A 30 3.50 10.17 4.77
C LEU A 30 3.50 11.22 5.88
N HIS A 31 2.67 12.26 5.76
CA HIS A 31 2.56 13.32 6.77
C HIS A 31 2.10 12.78 8.13
N ASN A 32 1.08 11.91 8.15
CA ASN A 32 0.60 11.28 9.39
C ASN A 32 1.63 10.32 10.01
N SER A 33 2.56 9.81 9.21
CA SER A 33 3.70 9.00 9.67
C SER A 33 4.88 9.83 10.18
N GLY A 34 4.75 11.17 10.19
CA GLY A 34 5.75 12.10 10.73
C GLY A 34 6.86 12.50 9.76
N TYR A 35 6.70 12.23 8.45
CA TYR A 35 7.64 12.66 7.42
C TYR A 35 7.32 14.09 6.96
N GLU A 36 8.36 14.81 6.51
CA GLU A 36 8.18 16.08 5.80
C GLU A 36 7.75 15.83 4.36
N VAL A 37 6.68 16.48 3.94
CA VAL A 37 6.09 16.31 2.61
C VAL A 37 5.95 17.65 1.91
N LEU A 38 6.57 17.76 0.71
CA LEU A 38 6.31 18.81 -0.26
C LEU A 38 5.33 18.30 -1.31
N GLY A 39 4.16 18.92 -1.42
CA GLY A 39 3.19 18.64 -2.49
C GLY A 39 3.31 19.66 -3.62
N SER A 40 3.12 19.26 -4.86
CA SER A 40 3.00 20.19 -5.98
C SER A 40 1.93 19.78 -6.98
N ASP A 41 1.31 20.75 -7.62
CA ASP A 41 0.35 20.56 -8.70
C ASP A 41 0.36 21.79 -9.60
N ASN A 42 -0.06 21.64 -10.86
CA ASN A 42 -0.22 22.78 -11.76
C ASN A 42 -1.52 23.57 -11.49
N GLN A 43 -2.46 22.98 -10.76
CA GLN A 43 -3.71 23.62 -10.36
C GLN A 43 -3.62 24.22 -8.95
N GLU A 44 -3.65 25.55 -8.85
CA GLU A 44 -3.62 26.29 -7.59
C GLU A 44 -4.68 25.79 -6.58
N ARG A 45 -5.88 25.44 -7.08
CA ARG A 45 -6.96 24.90 -6.26
C ARG A 45 -6.54 23.64 -5.48
N LEU A 46 -5.81 22.72 -6.12
CA LEU A 46 -5.37 21.47 -5.48
C LEU A 46 -4.26 21.72 -4.47
N VAL A 47 -3.36 22.68 -4.76
CA VAL A 47 -2.31 23.15 -3.84
C VAL A 47 -2.93 23.72 -2.58
N ASN A 48 -3.86 24.69 -2.73
CA ASN A 48 -4.54 25.31 -1.61
C ASN A 48 -5.34 24.31 -0.77
N GLN A 49 -6.02 23.37 -1.42
CA GLN A 49 -6.77 22.33 -0.74
C GLN A 49 -5.87 21.38 0.06
N ALA A 50 -4.70 21.00 -0.44
CA ALA A 50 -3.75 20.16 0.27
C ALA A 50 -3.21 20.82 1.55
N LEU A 51 -3.00 22.15 1.50
CA LEU A 51 -2.60 22.94 2.68
C LEU A 51 -3.75 23.05 3.70
N GLN A 52 -4.97 23.37 3.24
CA GLN A 52 -6.15 23.50 4.11
C GLN A 52 -6.46 22.19 4.85
N ASP A 53 -6.36 21.06 4.14
CA ASP A 53 -6.61 19.74 4.69
C ASP A 53 -5.42 19.17 5.47
N ARG A 54 -4.32 19.93 5.62
CA ARG A 54 -3.09 19.56 6.34
C ARG A 54 -2.49 18.23 5.87
N LEU A 55 -2.50 18.00 4.56
CA LEU A 55 -1.96 16.77 3.97
C LEU A 55 -0.45 16.84 3.76
N VAL A 56 0.12 18.03 3.78
CA VAL A 56 1.52 18.31 3.48
C VAL A 56 2.06 19.41 4.40
N ASN A 57 3.38 19.46 4.58
CA ASN A 57 4.04 20.55 5.28
C ASN A 57 4.14 21.82 4.40
N HIS A 58 4.41 21.60 3.13
CA HIS A 58 4.53 22.64 2.12
C HIS A 58 3.81 22.22 0.84
N ALA A 59 3.24 23.18 0.13
CA ALA A 59 2.70 22.96 -1.20
C ALA A 59 3.03 24.13 -2.12
N ILE A 60 3.31 23.82 -3.38
CA ILE A 60 3.69 24.80 -4.39
C ILE A 60 2.96 24.53 -5.70
N GLN A 61 2.48 25.59 -6.34
CA GLN A 61 1.99 25.50 -7.71
C GLN A 61 3.17 25.58 -8.67
N LEU A 62 3.31 24.59 -9.54
CA LEU A 62 4.33 24.60 -10.59
C LEU A 62 3.91 23.74 -11.80
N ASP A 63 4.51 24.03 -12.95
CA ASP A 63 4.50 23.14 -14.10
C ASP A 63 5.69 22.19 -14.02
N SER A 64 5.42 20.93 -13.72
CA SER A 64 6.47 19.91 -13.56
C SER A 64 7.10 19.46 -14.88
N THR A 65 6.57 19.87 -16.03
CA THR A 65 7.18 19.60 -17.34
C THR A 65 8.36 20.53 -17.64
N ASP A 66 8.46 21.66 -16.91
CA ASP A 66 9.56 22.60 -17.02
C ASP A 66 10.66 22.27 -15.99
N PRO A 67 11.88 21.86 -16.45
CA PRO A 67 12.97 21.50 -15.55
C PRO A 67 13.43 22.66 -14.68
N GLN A 68 13.29 23.90 -15.15
CA GLN A 68 13.68 25.07 -14.37
C GLN A 68 12.74 25.27 -13.18
N SER A 69 11.44 25.10 -13.37
CA SER A 69 10.44 25.14 -12.28
C SER A 69 10.70 24.06 -11.22
N LEU A 70 11.04 22.84 -11.64
CA LEU A 70 11.42 21.76 -10.71
C LEU A 70 12.66 22.11 -9.89
N LYS A 71 13.68 22.71 -10.53
CA LYS A 71 14.92 23.13 -9.88
C LYS A 71 14.69 24.25 -8.86
N GLU A 72 13.94 25.27 -9.26
CA GLU A 72 13.63 26.41 -8.39
C GLU A 72 12.79 26.03 -7.16
N ALA A 73 11.95 24.99 -7.32
CA ALA A 73 11.21 24.39 -6.22
C ALA A 73 12.03 23.43 -5.35
N GLY A 74 13.31 23.21 -5.67
CA GLY A 74 14.20 22.31 -4.92
C GLY A 74 13.89 20.83 -5.09
N LEU A 75 13.10 20.43 -6.09
CA LEU A 75 12.64 19.04 -6.25
C LEU A 75 13.77 18.08 -6.61
N PHE A 76 14.87 18.57 -7.15
CA PHE A 76 16.04 17.74 -7.47
C PHE A 76 16.89 17.35 -6.24
N GLU A 77 16.63 17.99 -5.09
CA GLU A 77 17.36 17.76 -3.83
C GLU A 77 16.73 16.63 -2.98
N PHE A 78 15.52 16.16 -3.37
CA PHE A 78 14.84 15.10 -2.65
C PHE A 78 15.42 13.73 -2.98
N GLU A 79 15.58 12.88 -1.95
CA GLU A 79 15.97 11.47 -2.15
C GLU A 79 14.86 10.66 -2.84
N THR A 80 13.60 11.01 -2.59
CA THR A 80 12.45 10.31 -3.17
C THR A 80 11.40 11.30 -3.66
N VAL A 81 11.06 11.20 -4.93
CA VAL A 81 9.99 11.98 -5.57
C VAL A 81 8.93 11.04 -6.14
N ILE A 82 7.67 11.33 -5.85
CA ILE A 82 6.52 10.58 -6.33
C ILE A 82 5.79 11.38 -7.41
N VAL A 83 5.77 10.89 -8.65
CA VAL A 83 5.03 11.46 -9.78
C VAL A 83 3.64 10.83 -9.82
N ALA A 84 2.65 11.53 -9.25
CA ALA A 84 1.27 11.08 -9.09
C ALA A 84 0.32 11.61 -10.17
N ILE A 85 0.85 12.00 -11.34
CA ILE A 85 0.11 12.54 -12.48
C ILE A 85 -0.54 11.37 -13.22
N GLY A 86 -1.88 11.33 -13.30
CA GLY A 86 -2.60 10.21 -13.91
C GLY A 86 -3.24 10.53 -15.28
N ASN A 87 -3.78 11.73 -15.44
CA ASN A 87 -4.61 12.09 -16.60
C ASN A 87 -3.84 12.72 -17.79
N HIS A 88 -2.59 13.11 -17.57
CA HIS A 88 -1.72 13.73 -18.55
C HIS A 88 -0.46 12.86 -18.72
N LEU A 89 -0.54 11.94 -19.68
CA LEU A 89 0.51 10.94 -19.93
C LEU A 89 1.83 11.60 -20.34
N ASP A 90 1.76 12.60 -21.19
CA ASP A 90 2.88 13.43 -21.64
C ASP A 90 3.57 14.13 -20.45
N ALA A 91 2.81 14.84 -19.63
CA ALA A 91 3.35 15.52 -18.47
C ALA A 91 3.99 14.54 -17.48
N SER A 92 3.36 13.38 -17.22
CA SER A 92 3.91 12.36 -16.34
C SER A 92 5.28 11.83 -16.81
N ILE A 93 5.39 11.54 -18.12
CA ILE A 93 6.63 11.03 -18.72
C ILE A 93 7.73 12.09 -18.70
N ILE A 94 7.42 13.34 -19.11
CA ILE A 94 8.39 14.45 -19.15
C ILE A 94 8.88 14.76 -17.74
N THR A 95 7.98 14.85 -16.76
CA THR A 95 8.34 15.08 -15.35
C THR A 95 9.27 13.98 -14.83
N THR A 96 8.94 12.71 -15.10
CA THR A 96 9.78 11.57 -14.67
C THR A 96 11.16 11.61 -15.31
N LEU A 97 11.23 11.91 -16.60
CA LEU A 97 12.49 12.06 -17.33
C LEU A 97 13.36 13.19 -16.73
N ASN A 98 12.78 14.38 -16.54
CA ASN A 98 13.48 15.53 -15.97
C ASN A 98 14.07 15.24 -14.59
N LEU A 99 13.33 14.56 -13.72
CA LEU A 99 13.80 14.15 -12.39
C LEU A 99 14.96 13.15 -12.48
N LYS A 100 14.86 12.16 -13.37
CA LYS A 100 15.92 11.16 -13.55
C LYS A 100 17.18 11.74 -14.19
N GLU A 101 17.04 12.64 -15.17
CA GLU A 101 18.17 13.35 -15.77
C GLU A 101 18.88 14.29 -14.78
N ALA A 102 18.12 14.88 -13.85
CA ALA A 102 18.66 15.68 -12.77
C ALA A 102 19.34 14.84 -11.66
N GLY A 103 19.26 13.50 -11.72
CA GLY A 103 19.93 12.61 -10.79
C GLY A 103 19.16 12.32 -9.50
N VAL A 104 17.84 12.56 -9.45
CA VAL A 104 17.02 12.17 -8.29
C VAL A 104 17.18 10.68 -8.01
N PRO A 105 17.60 10.27 -6.80
CA PRO A 105 17.95 8.90 -6.50
C PRO A 105 16.79 7.92 -6.70
N LYS A 106 15.58 8.30 -6.25
CA LYS A 106 14.39 7.44 -6.34
C LYS A 106 13.19 8.20 -6.89
N VAL A 107 12.73 7.82 -8.06
CA VAL A 107 11.52 8.35 -8.70
C VAL A 107 10.47 7.25 -8.80
N ILE A 108 9.34 7.45 -8.12
CA ILE A 108 8.18 6.55 -8.15
C ILE A 108 7.12 7.20 -9.03
N ALA A 109 6.65 6.51 -10.05
CA ALA A 109 5.68 7.08 -10.98
C ALA A 109 4.38 6.28 -11.03
N LYS A 110 3.25 6.99 -11.14
CA LYS A 110 1.94 6.37 -11.30
C LYS A 110 1.64 6.16 -12.78
N ALA A 111 1.34 4.93 -13.17
CA ALA A 111 0.83 4.61 -14.49
C ALA A 111 -0.71 4.66 -14.53
N SER A 112 -1.27 5.00 -15.70
CA SER A 112 -2.70 4.94 -16.00
C SER A 112 -3.06 3.87 -17.03
N SER A 113 -2.05 3.21 -17.63
CA SER A 113 -2.21 2.12 -18.59
C SER A 113 -0.93 1.30 -18.68
N GLU A 114 -1.01 0.09 -19.26
CA GLU A 114 0.17 -0.76 -19.51
C GLU A 114 1.21 -0.11 -20.42
N ILE A 115 0.76 0.67 -21.43
CA ILE A 115 1.67 1.41 -22.31
C ILE A 115 2.36 2.52 -21.52
N HIS A 116 1.63 3.24 -20.69
CA HIS A 116 2.18 4.28 -19.83
C HIS A 116 3.22 3.71 -18.87
N LYS A 117 2.93 2.58 -18.23
CA LYS A 117 3.88 1.86 -17.36
C LYS A 117 5.19 1.57 -18.08
N LYS A 118 5.13 0.97 -19.28
CA LYS A 118 6.32 0.67 -20.08
C LYS A 118 7.13 1.92 -20.46
N LEU A 119 6.46 3.03 -20.72
CA LEU A 119 7.15 4.29 -21.03
C LEU A 119 7.84 4.88 -19.80
N LEU A 120 7.17 4.88 -18.63
CA LEU A 120 7.74 5.33 -17.37
C LEU A 120 8.98 4.50 -16.95
N GLU A 121 8.91 3.18 -17.11
CA GLU A 121 10.06 2.29 -16.88
C GLU A 121 11.23 2.62 -17.81
N ARG A 122 10.94 2.92 -19.08
CA ARG A 122 11.99 3.27 -20.08
C ARG A 122 12.63 4.63 -19.85
N VAL A 123 11.92 5.60 -19.33
CA VAL A 123 12.51 6.90 -18.97
C VAL A 123 13.18 6.90 -17.60
N GLY A 124 13.23 5.74 -16.93
CA GLY A 124 14.07 5.51 -15.75
C GLY A 124 13.34 5.61 -14.41
N ALA A 125 12.01 5.54 -14.36
CA ALA A 125 11.31 5.41 -13.09
C ALA A 125 11.81 4.18 -12.32
N ASP A 126 12.18 4.35 -11.04
CA ASP A 126 12.71 3.27 -10.20
C ASP A 126 11.60 2.32 -9.74
N LEU A 127 10.38 2.83 -9.65
CA LEU A 127 9.18 2.05 -9.36
C LEU A 127 7.98 2.64 -10.10
N VAL A 128 7.23 1.79 -10.76
CA VAL A 128 5.97 2.20 -11.38
C VAL A 128 4.81 1.47 -10.70
N VAL A 129 3.86 2.24 -10.17
CA VAL A 129 2.63 1.73 -9.54
C VAL A 129 1.44 1.92 -10.47
N PHE A 130 0.50 0.98 -10.45
CA PHE A 130 -0.71 1.03 -11.26
C PHE A 130 -1.95 0.79 -10.39
N PRO A 131 -2.26 1.74 -9.50
CA PRO A 131 -3.20 1.55 -8.39
C PRO A 131 -4.63 1.20 -8.83
N GLU A 132 -5.13 1.76 -9.92
CA GLU A 132 -6.48 1.45 -10.39
C GLU A 132 -6.61 0.01 -10.88
N TYR A 133 -5.59 -0.53 -11.55
CA TYR A 133 -5.56 -1.92 -11.97
C TYR A 133 -5.43 -2.87 -10.77
N GLU A 134 -4.52 -2.56 -9.85
CA GLU A 134 -4.28 -3.33 -8.64
C GLU A 134 -5.53 -3.38 -7.76
N ALA A 135 -6.19 -2.24 -7.54
CA ALA A 135 -7.45 -2.16 -6.80
C ALA A 135 -8.58 -2.93 -7.50
N GLY A 136 -8.65 -2.90 -8.85
CA GLY A 136 -9.61 -3.69 -9.62
C GLY A 136 -9.38 -5.20 -9.46
N CYS A 137 -8.13 -5.65 -9.51
CA CYS A 137 -7.78 -7.04 -9.26
C CYS A 137 -8.14 -7.48 -7.84
N GLU A 138 -7.89 -6.62 -6.85
CA GLU A 138 -8.23 -6.88 -5.45
C GLU A 138 -9.74 -7.03 -5.25
N LEU A 139 -10.52 -6.09 -5.80
CA LEU A 139 -11.97 -6.18 -5.78
C LEU A 139 -12.47 -7.48 -6.44
N ALA A 140 -11.93 -7.85 -7.60
CA ALA A 140 -12.32 -9.08 -8.28
C ALA A 140 -12.01 -10.34 -7.44
N ARG A 141 -10.86 -10.36 -6.76
CA ARG A 141 -10.51 -11.46 -5.82
C ARG A 141 -11.49 -11.53 -4.66
N SER A 142 -11.85 -10.38 -4.06
CA SER A 142 -12.82 -10.35 -2.95
C SER A 142 -14.21 -10.85 -3.36
N LEU A 143 -14.65 -10.53 -4.58
CA LEU A 143 -15.93 -11.00 -5.11
C LEU A 143 -15.94 -12.50 -5.46
N THR A 144 -14.80 -13.05 -5.86
CA THR A 144 -14.69 -14.48 -6.24
C THR A 144 -14.39 -15.40 -5.06
N ARG A 145 -14.03 -14.84 -3.90
CA ARG A 145 -13.76 -15.58 -2.66
C ARG A 145 -14.53 -14.97 -1.49
N PRO A 146 -15.86 -15.07 -1.46
CA PRO A 146 -16.71 -14.34 -0.50
C PRO A 146 -16.42 -14.68 0.98
N GLY A 147 -15.77 -15.82 1.25
CA GLY A 147 -15.36 -16.20 2.60
C GLY A 147 -14.08 -15.53 3.10
N ILE A 148 -13.33 -14.86 2.25
CA ILE A 148 -12.11 -14.13 2.63
C ILE A 148 -12.47 -12.67 2.90
N LEU A 149 -12.21 -12.22 4.13
CA LEU A 149 -12.45 -10.83 4.53
C LEU A 149 -11.31 -9.90 4.08
N ASP A 150 -10.07 -10.41 4.14
CA ASP A 150 -8.86 -9.72 3.71
C ASP A 150 -7.81 -10.75 3.27
N SER A 151 -6.90 -10.35 2.39
CA SER A 151 -5.83 -11.23 1.91
C SER A 151 -4.54 -10.50 1.59
N LEU A 152 -3.42 -11.08 1.99
CA LEU A 152 -2.07 -10.64 1.65
C LEU A 152 -1.36 -11.75 0.88
N ALA A 153 -1.12 -11.54 -0.42
CA ALA A 153 -0.32 -12.46 -1.21
C ALA A 153 1.16 -12.35 -0.78
N LEU A 154 1.78 -13.47 -0.43
CA LEU A 154 3.20 -13.57 -0.10
C LEU A 154 4.03 -13.88 -1.35
N ASP A 155 3.51 -14.76 -2.18
CA ASP A 155 4.04 -15.12 -3.49
C ASP A 155 2.87 -15.57 -4.40
N PRO A 156 3.09 -15.95 -5.67
CA PRO A 156 2.01 -16.41 -6.56
C PRO A 156 1.22 -17.62 -6.04
N GLU A 157 1.79 -18.42 -5.14
CA GLU A 157 1.21 -19.68 -4.67
C GLU A 157 0.74 -19.65 -3.20
N LYS A 158 1.14 -18.63 -2.42
CA LYS A 158 0.90 -18.57 -0.98
C LYS A 158 0.33 -17.24 -0.54
N SER A 159 -0.60 -17.29 0.40
CA SER A 159 -1.24 -16.10 0.97
C SER A 159 -1.48 -16.24 2.48
N ILE A 160 -1.60 -15.08 3.11
CA ILE A 160 -2.24 -14.92 4.41
C ILE A 160 -3.66 -14.45 4.13
N ILE A 161 -4.65 -15.02 4.80
CA ILE A 161 -6.05 -14.60 4.65
C ILE A 161 -6.71 -14.41 6.02
N GLU A 162 -7.66 -13.49 6.06
CA GLU A 162 -8.65 -13.39 7.12
C GLU A 162 -9.94 -14.11 6.71
N VAL A 163 -10.39 -15.04 7.53
CA VAL A 163 -11.58 -15.85 7.27
C VAL A 163 -12.41 -16.00 8.54
N LYS A 164 -13.74 -15.87 8.43
CA LYS A 164 -14.63 -16.15 9.58
C LYS A 164 -14.51 -17.59 10.03
N VAL A 165 -14.61 -17.81 11.34
CA VAL A 165 -14.70 -19.16 11.90
C VAL A 165 -15.91 -19.86 11.30
N PRO A 166 -15.74 -21.00 10.59
CA PRO A 166 -16.86 -21.78 10.05
C PRO A 166 -17.79 -22.25 11.17
N PRO A 167 -19.11 -22.32 10.94
CA PRO A 167 -20.06 -22.83 11.95
C PRO A 167 -19.70 -24.20 12.49
N ALA A 168 -19.10 -25.05 11.66
CA ALA A 168 -18.65 -26.38 12.04
C ALA A 168 -17.55 -26.40 13.11
N PHE A 169 -16.85 -25.28 13.32
CA PHE A 169 -15.76 -25.17 14.29
C PHE A 169 -16.18 -24.54 15.62
N HIS A 170 -17.45 -24.14 15.71
CA HIS A 170 -17.98 -23.55 16.93
C HIS A 170 -17.80 -24.48 18.13
N ASP A 171 -17.30 -23.93 19.25
CA ASP A 171 -16.97 -24.64 20.51
C ASP A 171 -15.86 -25.70 20.41
N GLN A 172 -15.25 -25.94 19.26
CA GLN A 172 -14.04 -26.75 19.14
C GLN A 172 -12.80 -25.95 19.50
N THR A 173 -11.82 -26.62 20.08
CA THR A 173 -10.52 -26.02 20.30
C THR A 173 -9.72 -25.92 18.99
N ILE A 174 -8.78 -24.98 18.92
CA ILE A 174 -7.87 -24.83 17.76
C ILE A 174 -7.17 -26.15 17.45
N MET A 175 -6.78 -26.89 18.51
CA MET A 175 -6.13 -28.20 18.38
C MET A 175 -7.06 -29.26 17.78
N GLU A 176 -8.32 -29.32 18.22
CA GLU A 176 -9.32 -30.29 17.72
C GLU A 176 -9.67 -30.05 16.25
N VAL A 177 -9.74 -28.79 15.82
CA VAL A 177 -9.95 -28.42 14.42
C VAL A 177 -8.81 -28.92 13.53
N GLY A 178 -7.58 -28.88 14.03
CA GLY A 178 -6.41 -29.43 13.33
C GLY A 178 -6.14 -28.78 11.99
N LEU A 179 -6.19 -27.44 11.91
CA LEU A 179 -6.04 -26.67 10.67
C LEU A 179 -4.81 -27.09 9.85
N ARG A 180 -3.67 -27.31 10.53
CA ARG A 180 -2.44 -27.72 9.87
C ARG A 180 -2.49 -29.14 9.31
N SER A 181 -2.96 -30.09 10.10
CA SER A 181 -2.95 -31.51 9.73
C SER A 181 -4.00 -31.87 8.69
N ARG A 182 -5.18 -31.23 8.74
CA ARG A 182 -6.31 -31.54 7.86
C ARG A 182 -6.35 -30.67 6.60
N TYR A 183 -5.93 -29.40 6.72
CA TYR A 183 -6.12 -28.42 5.64
C TYR A 183 -4.81 -27.84 5.12
N GLY A 184 -3.66 -28.12 5.76
CA GLY A 184 -2.38 -27.50 5.37
C GLY A 184 -2.24 -26.02 5.76
N LEU A 185 -3.15 -25.50 6.59
CA LEU A 185 -3.21 -24.10 6.99
C LEU A 185 -2.65 -23.88 8.40
N ASN A 186 -1.86 -22.86 8.62
CA ASN A 186 -1.41 -22.47 9.95
C ASN A 186 -2.18 -21.25 10.44
N LEU A 187 -2.75 -21.35 11.65
CA LEU A 187 -3.37 -20.21 12.32
C LEU A 187 -2.27 -19.29 12.87
N ILE A 188 -2.28 -18.03 12.48
CA ILE A 188 -1.33 -17.00 12.93
C ILE A 188 -1.94 -16.19 14.05
N ALA A 189 -3.21 -15.80 13.90
CA ALA A 189 -3.93 -15.00 14.87
C ALA A 189 -5.42 -15.33 14.86
N LEU A 190 -6.07 -15.01 15.97
CA LEU A 190 -7.51 -15.06 16.12
C LEU A 190 -8.01 -13.66 16.51
N ARG A 191 -9.02 -13.14 15.82
CA ARG A 191 -9.68 -11.88 16.20
C ARG A 191 -10.98 -12.17 16.90
N CYS A 192 -11.02 -11.87 18.20
CA CYS A 192 -12.17 -11.97 19.06
C CYS A 192 -12.57 -10.55 19.51
N ASP A 193 -13.82 -10.15 19.40
CA ASP A 193 -14.32 -8.87 19.90
C ASP A 193 -13.41 -7.66 19.54
N GLN A 194 -12.99 -7.54 18.26
CA GLN A 194 -12.12 -6.47 17.74
C GLN A 194 -10.65 -6.50 18.23
N LYS A 195 -10.25 -7.51 19.00
CA LYS A 195 -8.86 -7.67 19.46
C LYS A 195 -8.21 -8.86 18.79
N PHE A 196 -6.97 -8.64 18.30
CA PHE A 196 -6.14 -9.72 17.76
C PHE A 196 -5.37 -10.39 18.90
N GLU A 197 -5.46 -11.71 18.94
CA GLU A 197 -4.60 -12.58 19.72
C GLU A 197 -3.65 -13.30 18.76
N ILE A 198 -2.37 -12.96 18.85
CA ILE A 198 -1.32 -13.53 17.99
C ILE A 198 -0.84 -14.82 18.65
N ILE A 199 -0.75 -15.92 17.86
CA ILE A 199 -0.37 -17.23 18.34
C ILE A 199 -1.29 -17.66 19.49
N PRO A 200 -2.62 -17.82 19.22
CA PRO A 200 -3.58 -18.19 20.27
C PRO A 200 -3.28 -19.57 20.85
N ASP A 201 -3.73 -19.79 22.11
CA ASP A 201 -3.55 -21.06 22.81
C ASP A 201 -4.25 -22.20 22.01
N PRO A 202 -3.58 -23.31 21.71
CA PRO A 202 -4.19 -24.46 21.04
C PRO A 202 -5.46 -25.00 21.71
N ASN A 203 -5.62 -24.81 23.03
CA ASN A 203 -6.80 -25.22 23.79
C ASN A 203 -7.94 -24.17 23.76
N GLN A 204 -7.69 -23.00 23.16
CA GLN A 204 -8.71 -21.98 23.03
C GLN A 204 -9.83 -22.44 22.11
N LYS A 205 -11.08 -22.23 22.55
CA LYS A 205 -12.26 -22.55 21.75
C LYS A 205 -12.58 -21.46 20.75
N LEU A 206 -12.88 -21.87 19.54
CA LEU A 206 -13.32 -21.00 18.46
C LEU A 206 -14.81 -20.68 18.63
N LYS A 207 -15.20 -19.44 18.39
CA LYS A 207 -16.60 -18.98 18.46
C LYS A 207 -17.09 -18.53 17.09
N GLN A 208 -18.37 -18.68 16.88
CA GLN A 208 -19.03 -18.10 15.71
C GLN A 208 -18.90 -16.57 15.75
N GLY A 209 -18.42 -15.97 14.66
CA GLY A 209 -18.15 -14.54 14.58
C GLY A 209 -16.69 -14.16 14.78
N ASP A 210 -15.88 -15.03 15.38
CA ASP A 210 -14.43 -14.83 15.41
C ASP A 210 -13.85 -14.90 14.00
N ILE A 211 -12.70 -14.27 13.81
CA ILE A 211 -11.98 -14.25 12.53
C ILE A 211 -10.62 -14.88 12.73
N MET A 212 -10.35 -15.90 11.94
CA MET A 212 -9.04 -16.56 11.87
C MET A 212 -8.16 -15.86 10.85
N VAL A 213 -6.91 -15.58 11.22
CA VAL A 213 -5.84 -15.19 10.29
C VAL A 213 -5.01 -16.45 10.03
N VAL A 214 -5.07 -16.97 8.82
CA VAL A 214 -4.39 -18.21 8.45
C VAL A 214 -3.44 -18.00 7.28
N ILE A 215 -2.35 -18.77 7.26
CA ILE A 215 -1.36 -18.79 6.18
C ILE A 215 -1.30 -20.17 5.56
N GLY A 216 -1.20 -20.25 4.23
CA GLY A 216 -1.05 -21.51 3.51
C GLY A 216 -0.93 -21.33 2.01
N ALA A 217 -0.86 -22.47 1.31
CA ALA A 217 -0.91 -22.48 -0.16
C ALA A 217 -2.32 -22.09 -0.65
N ASN A 218 -2.38 -21.35 -1.76
CA ASN A 218 -3.66 -20.92 -2.34
C ASN A 218 -4.60 -22.09 -2.64
N SER A 219 -4.05 -23.24 -3.09
CA SER A 219 -4.81 -24.48 -3.32
C SER A 219 -5.42 -25.04 -2.03
N ASP A 220 -4.72 -24.95 -0.91
CA ASP A 220 -5.19 -25.42 0.40
C ASP A 220 -6.27 -24.49 0.95
N ILE A 221 -6.07 -23.18 0.79
CA ILE A 221 -7.06 -22.15 1.13
C ILE A 221 -8.37 -22.40 0.34
N ASP A 222 -8.27 -22.58 -0.98
CA ASP A 222 -9.45 -22.81 -1.83
C ASP A 222 -10.16 -24.13 -1.46
N ARG A 223 -9.43 -25.18 -1.10
CA ARG A 223 -9.99 -26.44 -0.60
C ARG A 223 -10.73 -26.24 0.72
N PHE A 224 -10.13 -25.50 1.65
CA PHE A 224 -10.71 -25.17 2.94
C PHE A 224 -12.04 -24.39 2.80
N LEU A 225 -12.05 -23.33 1.99
CA LEU A 225 -13.25 -22.50 1.76
C LEU A 225 -14.40 -23.32 1.16
N ARG A 226 -14.10 -24.17 0.16
CA ARG A 226 -15.11 -25.04 -0.44
C ARG A 226 -15.68 -26.07 0.54
N SER A 227 -14.84 -26.63 1.42
CA SER A 227 -15.25 -27.66 2.38
C SER A 227 -16.20 -27.14 3.47
N HIS A 228 -16.13 -25.84 3.75
CA HIS A 228 -16.87 -25.26 4.88
C HIS A 228 -17.94 -24.25 4.46
N HIS A 229 -18.20 -24.07 3.17
CA HIS A 229 -19.17 -23.08 2.65
C HIS A 229 -19.04 -21.72 3.33
N VAL A 230 -17.80 -21.24 3.52
CA VAL A 230 -17.53 -19.95 4.15
C VAL A 230 -17.94 -18.87 3.15
N SER A 231 -19.09 -18.26 3.39
CA SER A 231 -19.71 -17.22 2.57
C SER A 231 -19.71 -15.85 3.27
#